data_93a65c0fc2b9214d24b54e49441b1d1c
#
_entry.id   93a65c0fc2b9214d24b54e49441b1d1c
#
_cell.length_a   1.000
_cell.length_b   1.000
_cell.length_c   1.000
_cell.angle_alpha   90.00
_cell.angle_beta   90.00
_cell.angle_gamma   90.00
#
_symmetry.space_group_name_H-M   'P 1'
#
loop_
_entity.id
_entity.type
_entity.pdbx_description
1 polymer ?
#
loop_
_entity_poly.entity_id
_entity_poly.type
_entity_poly.pdbx_seq_one_letter_code
_entity_poly.pdbx_strand_id
1 'polypeptide(L)'
;ERDPEQDFLGELFMALGLGNEWKGQFFTPYDICRAMSAITYGPDMAARIEKQGWISVSDPACGAGALLIAFANECRRQHINYQTSVLFVAQDIDFLAGCMCYIQLSLLGCPGYVVIDDSIVRPTTSYDAHGLLPKDGPQVWYTPMYFRDVWHYRRIGAQMDLLFRNAAEQVPADPPVPASPPEQSQPLAETKTGQLTLF
;
A
#
# COMPACT_ATOMS: atom_id res chain seq x y z
N GLU A 1 2.83 -23.00 16.81
CA GLU A 1 1.74 -22.00 16.89
C GLU A 1 1.13 -21.87 18.31
N ARG A 2 1.86 -22.25 19.35
CA ARG A 2 1.37 -22.05 20.73
C ARG A 2 1.43 -20.58 21.14
N ASP A 3 2.38 -19.85 20.56
CA ASP A 3 2.53 -18.41 20.75
C ASP A 3 2.74 -17.72 19.39
N PRO A 4 1.70 -17.15 18.78
CA PRO A 4 1.83 -16.42 17.53
C PRO A 4 2.36 -14.99 17.72
N GLU A 5 2.58 -14.55 18.97
CA GLU A 5 3.02 -13.19 19.29
C GLU A 5 4.55 -13.09 19.35
N GLN A 6 5.24 -13.52 18.28
CA GLN A 6 6.69 -13.50 18.19
C GLN A 6 7.17 -13.50 16.74
N ASP A 7 8.37 -12.98 16.51
CA ASP A 7 9.15 -13.17 15.28
C ASP A 7 10.08 -14.37 15.44
N PHE A 8 9.53 -15.56 15.35
CA PHE A 8 10.28 -16.80 15.65
C PHE A 8 11.49 -16.98 14.73
N LEU A 9 11.35 -16.78 13.43
CA LEU A 9 12.46 -16.99 12.49
C LEU A 9 13.49 -15.87 12.57
N GLY A 10 13.09 -14.63 12.76
CA GLY A 10 14.00 -13.52 12.94
C GLY A 10 14.82 -13.65 14.23
N GLU A 11 14.19 -13.99 15.34
CA GLU A 11 14.87 -14.24 16.62
C GLU A 11 15.84 -15.41 16.53
N LEU A 12 15.42 -16.53 15.89
CA LEU A 12 16.29 -17.68 15.65
C LEU A 12 17.49 -17.33 14.78
N PHE A 13 17.26 -16.58 13.71
CA PHE A 13 18.31 -16.11 12.80
C PHE A 13 19.37 -15.27 13.53
N MET A 14 18.92 -14.33 14.37
CA MET A 14 19.82 -13.50 15.19
C MET A 14 20.54 -14.33 16.26
N ALA A 15 19.85 -15.25 16.93
CA ALA A 15 20.43 -16.11 17.96
C ALA A 15 21.52 -17.05 17.40
N LEU A 16 21.38 -17.48 16.16
CA LEU A 16 22.40 -18.30 15.47
C LEU A 16 23.56 -17.49 14.89
N GLY A 17 23.56 -16.15 15.06
CA GLY A 17 24.61 -15.28 14.54
C GLY A 17 24.68 -15.26 13.00
N LEU A 18 23.56 -15.56 12.33
CA LEU A 18 23.48 -15.56 10.88
C LEU A 18 23.29 -14.15 10.29
N GLY A 19 23.02 -13.15 11.14
CA GLY A 19 22.97 -11.75 10.76
C GLY A 19 24.31 -11.26 10.24
N ASN A 20 24.28 -10.58 9.11
CA ASN A 20 25.50 -10.05 8.50
C ASN A 20 25.82 -8.67 9.12
N GLU A 21 26.64 -8.66 10.17
CA GLU A 21 27.09 -7.43 10.85
C GLU A 21 27.75 -6.43 9.87
N TRP A 22 28.43 -6.92 8.82
CA TRP A 22 29.05 -6.10 7.79
C TRP A 22 28.03 -5.38 6.91
N LYS A 23 26.82 -5.92 6.78
CA LYS A 23 25.71 -5.30 6.04
C LYS A 23 24.80 -4.45 6.93
N GLY A 24 25.08 -4.38 8.24
CA GLY A 24 24.22 -3.65 9.18
C GLY A 24 22.79 -4.23 9.29
N GLN A 25 22.65 -5.55 9.08
CA GLN A 25 21.37 -6.24 9.11
C GLN A 25 20.99 -6.57 10.55
N PHE A 26 20.18 -5.71 11.15
CA PHE A 26 19.62 -5.91 12.48
C PHE A 26 18.11 -5.97 12.40
N PHE A 27 17.51 -7.02 12.95
CA PHE A 27 16.05 -7.10 13.06
C PHE A 27 15.55 -6.31 14.26
N THR A 28 14.45 -5.62 14.07
CA THR A 28 13.81 -4.85 15.15
C THR A 28 13.27 -5.81 16.20
N PRO A 29 13.60 -5.62 17.49
CA PRO A 29 13.04 -6.46 18.56
C PRO A 29 11.51 -6.48 18.53
N TYR A 30 10.91 -7.65 18.73
CA TYR A 30 9.47 -7.84 18.59
C TYR A 30 8.63 -6.93 19.52
N ASP A 31 9.09 -6.62 20.71
CA ASP A 31 8.40 -5.69 21.61
C ASP A 31 8.30 -4.26 21.05
N ILE A 32 9.32 -3.82 20.31
CA ILE A 32 9.30 -2.55 19.60
C ILE A 32 8.28 -2.62 18.44
N CYS A 33 8.26 -3.72 17.70
CA CYS A 33 7.27 -3.94 16.63
C CYS A 33 5.84 -3.92 17.17
N ARG A 34 5.59 -4.48 18.36
CA ARG A 34 4.30 -4.42 19.04
C ARG A 34 3.89 -2.98 19.36
N ALA A 35 4.78 -2.19 19.93
CA ALA A 35 4.51 -0.78 20.21
C ALA A 35 4.23 0.02 18.93
N MET A 36 5.03 -0.15 17.89
CA MET A 36 4.83 0.49 16.59
C MET A 36 3.50 0.09 15.96
N SER A 37 3.14 -1.19 16.02
CA SER A 37 1.88 -1.69 15.47
C SER A 37 0.67 -1.12 16.19
N ALA A 38 0.71 -1.00 17.50
CA ALA A 38 -0.37 -0.39 18.29
C ALA A 38 -0.55 1.10 17.93
N ILE A 39 0.54 1.84 17.72
CA ILE A 39 0.50 3.24 17.27
C ILE A 39 -0.06 3.34 15.85
N THR A 40 0.40 2.47 14.94
CA THR A 40 -0.04 2.46 13.54
C THR A 40 -1.50 2.08 13.41
N TYR A 41 -1.98 1.13 14.22
CA TYR A 41 -3.39 0.74 14.25
C TYR A 41 -4.28 1.94 14.59
N GLY A 42 -3.92 2.73 15.62
CA GLY A 42 -4.63 3.94 15.99
C GLY A 42 -6.11 3.74 16.33
N PRO A 43 -6.81 4.77 16.83
CA PRO A 43 -8.20 4.65 17.26
C PRO A 43 -9.21 4.49 16.11
N ASP A 44 -8.89 5.00 14.92
CA ASP A 44 -9.84 5.07 13.79
C ASP A 44 -9.76 3.87 12.85
N MET A 45 -8.84 2.93 13.08
CA MET A 45 -8.58 1.83 12.14
C MET A 45 -9.79 0.92 11.97
N ALA A 46 -10.47 0.56 13.05
CA ALA A 46 -11.67 -0.29 13.00
C ALA A 46 -12.77 0.37 12.14
N ALA A 47 -13.02 1.66 12.33
CA ALA A 47 -14.01 2.41 11.55
C ALA A 47 -13.60 2.52 10.06
N ARG A 48 -12.31 2.65 9.76
CA ARG A 48 -11.80 2.64 8.38
C ARG A 48 -12.03 1.29 7.71
N ILE A 49 -11.73 0.18 8.43
CA ILE A 49 -11.97 -1.18 7.92
C ILE A 49 -13.46 -1.39 7.69
N GLU A 50 -14.32 -0.99 8.61
CA GLU A 50 -15.77 -1.11 8.47
C GLU A 50 -16.29 -0.34 7.24
N LYS A 51 -15.83 0.88 7.03
CA LYS A 51 -16.23 1.74 5.91
C LYS A 51 -15.71 1.25 4.56
N GLN A 52 -14.45 0.78 4.51
CA GLN A 52 -13.76 0.43 3.24
C GLN A 52 -13.83 -1.07 2.94
N GLY A 53 -14.23 -1.89 3.93
CA GLY A 53 -14.25 -3.35 3.84
C GLY A 53 -12.88 -4.00 4.04
N TRP A 54 -11.78 -3.26 3.84
CA TRP A 54 -10.42 -3.73 4.03
C TRP A 54 -9.41 -2.57 4.00
N ILE A 55 -8.19 -2.86 4.45
CA ILE A 55 -7.03 -1.98 4.39
C ILE A 55 -5.80 -2.74 3.87
N SER A 56 -4.75 -2.04 3.51
CA SER A 56 -3.42 -2.60 3.31
C SER A 56 -2.43 -2.05 4.32
N VAL A 57 -1.48 -2.89 4.70
CA VAL A 57 -0.30 -2.50 5.46
C VAL A 57 0.94 -2.88 4.68
N SER A 58 1.90 -1.96 4.57
CA SER A 58 3.13 -2.17 3.80
C SER A 58 4.35 -1.98 4.67
N ASP A 59 5.31 -2.89 4.53
CA ASP A 59 6.64 -2.79 5.13
C ASP A 59 7.70 -2.92 4.02
N PRO A 60 8.36 -1.81 3.64
CA PRO A 60 9.32 -1.77 2.54
C PRO A 60 10.72 -2.28 2.91
N ALA A 61 10.95 -2.68 4.15
CA ALA A 61 12.19 -3.26 4.67
C ALA A 61 11.86 -4.31 5.73
N CYS A 62 11.06 -5.30 5.33
CA CYS A 62 10.31 -6.16 6.25
C CYS A 62 11.17 -7.09 7.11
N GLY A 63 12.42 -7.33 6.76
CA GLY A 63 13.23 -8.33 7.45
C GLY A 63 12.54 -9.69 7.47
N ALA A 64 12.47 -10.32 8.63
CA ALA A 64 11.71 -11.57 8.83
C ALA A 64 10.18 -11.35 8.95
N GLY A 65 9.69 -10.09 8.95
CA GLY A 65 8.27 -9.77 9.00
C GLY A 65 7.75 -9.40 10.39
N ALA A 66 8.61 -9.13 11.36
CA ALA A 66 8.25 -8.87 12.76
C ALA A 66 7.16 -7.79 12.92
N LEU A 67 7.27 -6.67 12.18
CA LEU A 67 6.31 -5.58 12.25
C LEU A 67 4.93 -5.98 11.69
N LEU A 68 4.91 -6.71 10.59
CA LEU A 68 3.67 -7.21 9.97
C LEU A 68 2.99 -8.27 10.85
N ILE A 69 3.78 -9.15 11.48
CA ILE A 69 3.28 -10.13 12.46
C ILE A 69 2.66 -9.42 13.67
N ALA A 70 3.36 -8.41 14.20
CA ALA A 70 2.85 -7.61 15.31
C ALA A 70 1.55 -6.88 14.95
N PHE A 71 1.44 -6.37 13.71
CA PHE A 71 0.21 -5.73 13.22
C PHE A 71 -0.95 -6.73 13.09
N ALA A 72 -0.70 -7.94 12.58
CA ALA A 72 -1.71 -8.99 12.53
C ALA A 72 -2.22 -9.36 13.93
N ASN A 73 -1.31 -9.45 14.90
CA ASN A 73 -1.66 -9.71 16.30
C ASN A 73 -2.40 -8.53 16.94
N GLU A 74 -2.08 -7.29 16.59
CA GLU A 74 -2.84 -6.12 17.04
C GLU A 74 -4.28 -6.16 16.50
N CYS A 75 -4.47 -6.43 15.21
CA CYS A 75 -5.80 -6.63 14.65
C CYS A 75 -6.59 -7.70 15.41
N ARG A 76 -5.94 -8.83 15.75
CA ARG A 76 -6.58 -9.91 16.53
C ARG A 76 -6.98 -9.44 17.94
N ARG A 77 -6.14 -8.65 18.62
CA ARG A 77 -6.48 -8.06 19.94
C ARG A 77 -7.67 -7.12 19.84
N GLN A 78 -7.82 -6.43 18.71
CA GLN A 78 -8.94 -5.54 18.43
C GLN A 78 -10.16 -6.27 17.81
N HIS A 79 -10.16 -7.60 17.82
CA HIS A 79 -11.23 -8.45 17.26
C HIS A 79 -11.47 -8.25 15.73
N ILE A 80 -10.47 -7.77 15.01
CA ILE A 80 -10.51 -7.66 13.56
C ILE A 80 -9.97 -8.95 12.94
N ASN A 81 -10.74 -9.54 12.02
CA ASN A 81 -10.28 -10.66 11.23
C ASN A 81 -9.32 -10.16 10.12
N TYR A 82 -8.02 -10.13 10.40
CA TYR A 82 -7.02 -9.66 9.44
C TYR A 82 -6.97 -10.53 8.16
N GLN A 83 -7.36 -11.81 8.22
CA GLN A 83 -7.36 -12.69 7.06
C GLN A 83 -8.33 -12.23 5.95
N THR A 84 -9.37 -11.51 6.33
CA THR A 84 -10.35 -10.96 5.39
C THR A 84 -10.29 -9.46 5.26
N SER A 85 -9.65 -8.76 6.19
CA SER A 85 -9.72 -7.30 6.27
C SER A 85 -8.40 -6.57 6.07
N VAL A 86 -7.25 -7.29 6.07
CA VAL A 86 -5.93 -6.67 5.92
C VAL A 86 -5.12 -7.36 4.84
N LEU A 87 -4.61 -6.61 3.88
CA LEU A 87 -3.62 -7.06 2.90
C LEU A 87 -2.23 -6.72 3.41
N PHE A 88 -1.34 -7.70 3.44
CA PHE A 88 0.04 -7.55 3.87
C PHE A 88 0.96 -7.44 2.66
N VAL A 89 1.65 -6.31 2.53
CA VAL A 89 2.60 -6.03 1.46
C VAL A 89 3.99 -5.91 2.07
N ALA A 90 4.84 -6.87 1.79
CA ALA A 90 6.20 -6.93 2.32
C ALA A 90 7.22 -6.77 1.20
N GLN A 91 8.31 -6.06 1.46
CA GLN A 91 9.44 -5.98 0.55
C GLN A 91 10.74 -6.01 1.35
N ASP A 92 11.73 -6.74 0.86
CA ASP A 92 13.10 -6.70 1.37
C ASP A 92 14.09 -6.94 0.24
N ILE A 93 15.28 -6.35 0.35
CA ILE A 93 16.35 -6.57 -0.62
C ILE A 93 17.08 -7.91 -0.36
N ASP A 94 17.06 -8.39 0.89
CA ASP A 94 17.71 -9.65 1.27
C ASP A 94 16.78 -10.83 1.02
N PHE A 95 17.27 -11.77 0.22
CA PHE A 95 16.52 -12.97 -0.14
C PHE A 95 16.12 -13.82 1.07
N LEU A 96 17.04 -14.01 2.02
CA LEU A 96 16.78 -14.87 3.17
C LEU A 96 15.78 -14.24 4.15
N ALA A 97 15.92 -12.92 4.36
CA ALA A 97 14.95 -12.15 5.14
C ALA A 97 13.54 -12.26 4.56
N GLY A 98 13.41 -12.03 3.24
CA GLY A 98 12.12 -12.19 2.56
C GLY A 98 11.56 -13.61 2.60
N CYS A 99 12.41 -14.65 2.52
CA CYS A 99 11.98 -16.04 2.72
C CYS A 99 11.39 -16.27 4.11
N MET A 100 12.06 -15.75 5.15
CA MET A 100 11.57 -15.87 6.53
C MET A 100 10.23 -15.16 6.71
N CYS A 101 10.12 -13.94 6.19
CA CYS A 101 8.86 -13.18 6.17
C CYS A 101 7.74 -13.96 5.47
N TYR A 102 7.99 -14.47 4.26
CA TYR A 102 7.03 -15.26 3.51
C TYR A 102 6.52 -16.49 4.27
N ILE A 103 7.43 -17.24 4.89
CA ILE A 103 7.09 -18.44 5.67
C ILE A 103 6.20 -18.05 6.86
N GLN A 104 6.60 -17.06 7.63
CA GLN A 104 5.88 -16.64 8.82
C GLN A 104 4.49 -16.09 8.48
N LEU A 105 4.37 -15.20 7.49
CA LEU A 105 3.07 -14.66 7.05
C LEU A 105 2.16 -15.75 6.50
N SER A 106 2.72 -16.74 5.77
CA SER A 106 1.96 -17.88 5.23
C SER A 106 1.40 -18.75 6.35
N LEU A 107 2.21 -19.07 7.37
CA LEU A 107 1.80 -19.89 8.51
C LEU A 107 0.74 -19.19 9.40
N LEU A 108 0.84 -17.88 9.53
CA LEU A 108 -0.15 -17.08 10.27
C LEU A 108 -1.44 -16.84 9.46
N GLY A 109 -1.45 -17.22 8.18
CA GLY A 109 -2.60 -17.00 7.31
C GLY A 109 -2.82 -15.54 6.96
N CYS A 110 -1.76 -14.74 6.88
CA CYS A 110 -1.81 -13.35 6.43
C CYS A 110 -1.97 -13.31 4.91
N PRO A 111 -3.04 -12.69 4.37
CA PRO A 111 -3.18 -12.54 2.92
C PRO A 111 -2.26 -11.44 2.41
N GLY A 112 -1.46 -11.73 1.40
CA GLY A 112 -0.53 -10.75 0.85
C GLY A 112 0.60 -11.38 0.06
N TYR A 113 1.70 -10.66 -0.03
CA TYR A 113 2.87 -11.11 -0.77
C TYR A 113 4.15 -10.47 -0.24
N VAL A 114 5.27 -11.12 -0.57
CA VAL A 114 6.62 -10.63 -0.28
C VAL A 114 7.36 -10.43 -1.60
N VAL A 115 8.00 -9.28 -1.76
CA VAL A 115 8.81 -8.94 -2.92
C VAL A 115 10.28 -8.88 -2.50
N ILE A 116 11.13 -9.57 -3.25
CA ILE A 116 12.58 -9.50 -3.06
C ILE A 116 13.14 -8.50 -4.07
N ASP A 117 13.30 -7.27 -3.65
CA ASP A 117 13.80 -6.19 -4.49
C ASP A 117 14.16 -4.94 -3.67
N ASP A 118 14.87 -4.01 -4.29
CA ASP A 118 15.21 -2.71 -3.71
C ASP A 118 13.96 -1.81 -3.65
N SER A 119 13.48 -1.56 -2.45
CA SER A 119 12.27 -0.78 -2.20
C SER A 119 12.42 0.73 -2.49
N ILE A 120 13.64 1.23 -2.57
CA ILE A 120 13.92 2.63 -2.93
C ILE A 120 13.84 2.79 -4.45
N VAL A 121 14.42 1.85 -5.19
CA VAL A 121 14.47 1.91 -6.66
C VAL A 121 13.15 1.44 -7.28
N ARG A 122 12.54 0.40 -6.72
CA ARG A 122 11.34 -0.25 -7.22
C ARG A 122 10.33 -0.55 -6.09
N PRO A 123 9.70 0.47 -5.52
CA PRO A 123 8.72 0.26 -4.47
C PRO A 123 7.49 -0.50 -5.00
N THR A 124 7.01 -1.47 -4.24
CA THR A 124 5.85 -2.31 -4.59
C THR A 124 4.57 -1.53 -4.75
N THR A 125 4.44 -0.42 -4.03
CA THR A 125 3.25 0.45 -4.04
C THR A 125 3.24 1.47 -5.18
N SER A 126 4.27 1.49 -6.04
CA SER A 126 4.35 2.44 -7.16
C SER A 126 3.32 2.20 -8.26
N TYR A 127 2.82 0.97 -8.39
CA TYR A 127 1.83 0.59 -9.41
C TYR A 127 0.39 0.71 -8.90
N ASP A 128 0.14 0.28 -7.67
CA ASP A 128 -1.15 0.38 -7.00
C ASP A 128 -0.91 0.86 -5.56
N ALA A 129 -1.45 2.03 -5.22
CA ALA A 129 -1.27 2.64 -3.89
C ALA A 129 -1.78 1.76 -2.74
N HIS A 130 -2.71 0.85 -3.00
CA HIS A 130 -3.19 -0.12 -2.02
C HIS A 130 -2.42 -1.45 -2.04
N GLY A 131 -1.54 -1.64 -3.02
CA GLY A 131 -0.71 -2.83 -3.16
C GLY A 131 -1.49 -4.10 -3.50
N LEU A 132 -2.75 -3.98 -3.93
CA LEU A 132 -3.59 -5.15 -4.23
C LEU A 132 -3.14 -5.87 -5.51
N LEU A 133 -2.61 -5.10 -6.46
CA LEU A 133 -2.09 -5.57 -7.73
C LEU A 133 -0.58 -5.26 -7.77
N PRO A 134 0.28 -6.18 -7.35
CA PRO A 134 1.71 -5.95 -7.43
C PRO A 134 2.13 -5.84 -8.90
N LYS A 135 3.16 -5.02 -9.16
CA LYS A 135 3.79 -4.97 -10.46
C LYS A 135 4.44 -6.33 -10.76
N ASP A 136 4.27 -6.81 -11.98
CA ASP A 136 4.95 -8.01 -12.44
C ASP A 136 6.47 -7.85 -12.26
N GLY A 137 7.03 -8.75 -11.49
CA GLY A 137 8.44 -8.74 -11.13
C GLY A 137 8.97 -10.15 -10.91
N PRO A 138 10.30 -10.35 -11.01
CA PRO A 138 10.87 -11.69 -11.03
C PRO A 138 10.76 -12.44 -9.69
N GLN A 139 10.48 -11.77 -8.57
CA GLN A 139 10.50 -12.39 -7.24
C GLN A 139 9.37 -11.87 -6.35
N VAL A 140 8.13 -12.10 -6.79
CA VAL A 140 6.93 -11.86 -5.98
C VAL A 140 6.40 -13.19 -5.46
N TRP A 141 6.31 -13.33 -4.14
CA TRP A 141 5.88 -14.55 -3.47
C TRP A 141 4.56 -14.32 -2.76
N TYR A 142 3.50 -14.87 -3.32
CA TYR A 142 2.15 -14.74 -2.78
C TYR A 142 1.88 -15.74 -1.66
N THR A 143 1.38 -15.26 -0.53
CA THR A 143 0.92 -16.16 0.54
C THR A 143 -0.33 -16.93 0.11
N PRO A 144 -0.59 -18.14 0.67
CA PRO A 144 -1.77 -18.92 0.30
C PRO A 144 -3.09 -18.17 0.48
N MET A 145 -3.19 -17.33 1.51
CA MET A 145 -4.41 -16.58 1.80
C MET A 145 -4.69 -15.45 0.79
N TYR A 146 -3.69 -14.99 0.04
CA TYR A 146 -3.88 -14.02 -1.03
C TYR A 146 -4.83 -14.52 -2.13
N PHE A 147 -4.91 -15.82 -2.33
CA PHE A 147 -5.75 -16.46 -3.36
C PHE A 147 -7.17 -16.79 -2.88
N ARG A 148 -7.51 -16.53 -1.62
CA ARG A 148 -8.86 -16.76 -1.10
C ARG A 148 -9.89 -15.89 -1.82
N ASP A 149 -11.13 -16.37 -1.88
CA ASP A 149 -12.23 -15.78 -2.66
C ASP A 149 -12.41 -14.28 -2.44
N VAL A 150 -12.39 -13.84 -1.17
CA VAL A 150 -12.55 -12.42 -0.82
C VAL A 150 -11.47 -11.54 -1.47
N TRP A 151 -10.23 -12.01 -1.52
CA TRP A 151 -9.12 -11.29 -2.14
C TRP A 151 -9.14 -11.42 -3.66
N HIS A 152 -9.61 -12.54 -4.18
CA HIS A 152 -9.79 -12.75 -5.61
C HIS A 152 -10.79 -11.74 -6.19
N TYR A 153 -11.97 -11.59 -5.60
CA TYR A 153 -12.96 -10.63 -6.05
C TYR A 153 -12.48 -9.17 -5.94
N ARG A 154 -11.75 -8.83 -4.89
CA ARG A 154 -11.16 -7.50 -4.75
C ARG A 154 -10.16 -7.18 -5.86
N ARG A 155 -9.32 -8.15 -6.25
CA ARG A 155 -8.38 -7.99 -7.37
C ARG A 155 -9.12 -7.79 -8.69
N ILE A 156 -10.17 -8.57 -8.95
CA ILE A 156 -10.99 -8.38 -10.15
C ILE A 156 -11.55 -6.95 -10.18
N GLY A 157 -12.13 -6.47 -9.09
CA GLY A 157 -12.62 -5.10 -8.98
C GLY A 157 -11.53 -4.07 -9.28
N ALA A 158 -10.38 -4.19 -8.65
CA ALA A 158 -9.26 -3.28 -8.87
C ALA A 158 -8.73 -3.30 -10.32
N GLN A 159 -8.68 -4.49 -10.95
CA GLN A 159 -8.30 -4.61 -12.37
C GLN A 159 -9.32 -3.93 -13.28
N MET A 160 -10.60 -4.09 -13.01
CA MET A 160 -11.66 -3.41 -13.77
C MET A 160 -11.54 -1.88 -13.63
N ASP A 161 -11.33 -1.38 -12.41
CA ASP A 161 -11.14 0.06 -12.18
C ASP A 161 -9.93 0.62 -12.93
N LEU A 162 -8.83 -0.11 -12.98
CA LEU A 162 -7.66 0.28 -13.80
C LEU A 162 -7.98 0.32 -15.29
N LEU A 163 -8.70 -0.67 -15.81
CA LEU A 163 -9.10 -0.70 -17.21
C LEU A 163 -10.01 0.48 -17.56
N PHE A 164 -10.98 0.82 -16.72
CA PHE A 164 -11.87 1.96 -16.93
C PHE A 164 -11.12 3.29 -16.85
N ARG A 165 -10.17 3.46 -15.93
CA ARG A 165 -9.34 4.68 -15.87
C ARG A 165 -8.50 4.84 -17.12
N ASN A 166 -7.81 3.79 -17.55
CA ASN A 166 -6.99 3.82 -18.76
C ASN A 166 -7.84 4.11 -20.02
N ALA A 167 -9.06 3.57 -20.10
CA ALA A 167 -9.99 3.86 -21.18
C ALA A 167 -10.46 5.32 -21.17
N ALA A 168 -10.74 5.88 -19.98
CA ALA A 168 -11.15 7.28 -19.85
C ALA A 168 -10.01 8.27 -20.21
N GLU A 169 -8.76 7.93 -19.86
CA GLU A 169 -7.60 8.75 -20.22
C GLU A 169 -7.25 8.70 -21.73
N GLN A 170 -7.71 7.67 -22.45
CA GLN A 170 -7.50 7.52 -23.89
C GLN A 170 -8.60 8.18 -24.75
N VAL A 171 -9.67 8.69 -24.13
CA VAL A 171 -10.65 9.51 -24.85
C VAL A 171 -9.98 10.85 -25.17
N PRO A 172 -9.76 11.20 -26.46
CA PRO A 172 -9.20 12.49 -26.80
C PRO A 172 -10.05 13.60 -26.20
N ALA A 173 -9.43 14.54 -25.52
CA ALA A 173 -10.13 15.75 -25.11
C ALA A 173 -10.84 16.32 -26.35
N ASP A 174 -12.13 16.62 -26.25
CA ASP A 174 -12.85 17.31 -27.29
C ASP A 174 -11.98 18.47 -27.81
N PRO A 175 -11.87 18.65 -29.16
CA PRO A 175 -11.09 19.74 -29.69
C PRO A 175 -11.59 21.04 -29.01
N PRO A 176 -10.66 21.94 -28.60
CA PRO A 176 -11.06 23.15 -27.90
C PRO A 176 -12.16 23.84 -28.72
N VAL A 177 -13.31 24.06 -28.07
CA VAL A 177 -14.39 24.84 -28.67
C VAL A 177 -13.77 26.12 -29.21
N PRO A 178 -13.90 26.42 -30.53
CA PRO A 178 -13.27 27.60 -31.08
C PRO A 178 -13.70 28.80 -30.25
N ALA A 179 -12.71 29.49 -29.71
CA ALA A 179 -12.95 30.70 -28.91
C ALA A 179 -13.88 31.62 -29.72
N SER A 180 -15.01 31.99 -29.16
CA SER A 180 -15.90 32.97 -29.74
C SER A 180 -15.05 34.19 -30.15
N PRO A 181 -15.23 34.78 -31.34
CA PRO A 181 -14.47 35.95 -31.73
C PRO A 181 -14.53 36.98 -30.62
N PRO A 182 -13.45 37.69 -30.32
CA PRO A 182 -13.47 38.71 -29.29
C PRO A 182 -14.59 39.70 -29.60
N GLU A 183 -15.52 39.87 -28.68
CA GLU A 183 -16.55 40.87 -28.73
C GLU A 183 -15.87 42.19 -29.01
N GLN A 184 -16.14 42.78 -30.18
CA GLN A 184 -15.57 44.05 -30.57
C GLN A 184 -16.00 45.08 -29.51
N SER A 185 -15.05 45.51 -28.71
CA SER A 185 -15.27 46.63 -27.78
C SER A 185 -15.75 47.81 -28.56
N GLN A 186 -17.03 48.17 -28.37
CA GLN A 186 -17.56 49.42 -28.93
C GLN A 186 -16.73 50.61 -28.43
N PRO A 187 -16.35 51.54 -29.29
CA PRO A 187 -15.59 52.71 -28.86
C PRO A 187 -16.42 53.51 -27.83
N LEU A 188 -15.78 53.85 -26.73
CA LEU A 188 -16.35 54.74 -25.69
C LEU A 188 -16.81 56.04 -26.34
N ALA A 189 -18.08 56.37 -26.23
CA ALA A 189 -18.61 57.63 -26.70
C ALA A 189 -18.16 58.77 -25.74
N GLU A 190 -17.42 59.74 -26.24
CA GLU A 190 -17.09 60.95 -25.50
C GLU A 190 -18.31 61.87 -25.40
N THR A 191 -18.70 62.21 -24.16
CA THR A 191 -19.70 63.24 -23.92
C THR A 191 -19.05 64.62 -24.08
N LYS A 192 -19.83 65.62 -24.47
CA LYS A 192 -19.40 67.03 -24.69
C LYS A 192 -18.70 67.67 -23.48
N THR A 193 -18.58 67.00 -22.39
CA THR A 193 -17.95 67.51 -21.14
C THR A 193 -16.64 66.74 -20.81
N GLY A 194 -16.11 65.90 -21.71
CA GLY A 194 -14.86 65.17 -21.48
C GLY A 194 -14.95 64.08 -20.38
N GLN A 195 -16.12 63.65 -19.98
CA GLN A 195 -16.35 62.64 -18.96
C GLN A 195 -16.69 61.31 -19.65
N LEU A 196 -15.88 60.26 -19.39
CA LEU A 196 -16.11 58.89 -19.86
C LEU A 196 -17.22 58.23 -19.03
N THR A 197 -18.28 57.72 -19.70
CA THR A 197 -19.29 56.88 -19.06
C THR A 197 -19.03 55.42 -19.41
N LEU A 198 -18.89 54.59 -18.41
CA LEU A 198 -18.90 53.13 -18.50
C LEU A 198 -20.35 52.66 -18.45
N PHE A 199 -20.81 52.04 -19.51
CA PHE A 199 -22.01 51.23 -19.51
C PHE A 199 -21.65 49.81 -19.97
#